data_3875875449dcf74fda98c19b9a8a3e77
#
_entry.id   3875875449dcf74fda98c19b9a8a3e77
#
_cell.length_a   1.000
_cell.length_b   1.000
_cell.length_c   1.000
_cell.angle_alpha   90.00
_cell.angle_beta   90.00
_cell.angle_gamma   90.00
#
_symmetry.space_group_name_H-M   'P 1'
#
loop_
_entity.id
_entity.type
_entity.pdbx_description
1 polymer ?
#
loop_
_entity_poly.entity_id
_entity_poly.type
_entity_poly.pdbx_seq_one_letter_code
_entity_poly.pdbx_strand_id
1 'polypeptide(L)'
;MSGAISRITRVAVTEWAVAVRSRRALVVTLLFLAVSGGLMYMMVSVFASLEEALVETLNLPASDSTGSVTMTLWKSKPFTRMVQHFVGSSLVFADIQGRHPIVLAYAMLVFWCAPLLTLMVSASRVADDIRSGAARYWLVRVTRTEWSLGKMLGEALMLATAMGIGALAADAVVCVRLSAADGIRLLPDVFDWTVRAWVYAFAWLGIFMGLSHIVKSGGKATALGVLALLGATAWEPMLKNLAENVAGFGWDGHLDALVPGSAWTLLWRRSPAVVLQGIVHLAALAFFYLALGAAVLRRRDI
;
A
#
# COMPACT_ATOMS: atom_id res chain seq x y z
N MET A 1 20.58 -0.32 25.24
CA MET A 1 19.83 -0.10 23.98
C MET A 1 20.33 -0.96 22.81
N SER A 2 21.63 -1.17 22.63
CA SER A 2 22.20 -1.99 21.53
C SER A 2 21.67 -3.44 21.48
N GLY A 3 21.48 -4.09 22.63
CA GLY A 3 20.99 -5.47 22.69
C GLY A 3 19.53 -5.67 22.26
N ALA A 4 18.63 -4.72 22.53
CA ALA A 4 17.22 -4.81 22.12
C ALA A 4 17.07 -4.67 20.60
N ILE A 5 17.75 -3.69 20.00
CA ILE A 5 17.75 -3.48 18.54
C ILE A 5 18.28 -4.73 17.83
N SER A 6 19.39 -5.32 18.29
CA SER A 6 19.95 -6.53 17.71
C SER A 6 18.97 -7.72 17.78
N ARG A 7 18.21 -7.87 18.89
CA ARG A 7 17.19 -8.91 19.02
C ARG A 7 16.02 -8.69 18.07
N ILE A 8 15.50 -7.46 17.97
CA ILE A 8 14.41 -7.10 17.03
C ILE A 8 14.84 -7.37 15.59
N THR A 9 16.03 -6.92 15.19
CA THR A 9 16.58 -7.15 13.84
C THR A 9 16.72 -8.64 13.54
N ARG A 10 17.21 -9.44 14.50
CA ARG A 10 17.33 -10.89 14.32
C ARG A 10 15.98 -11.55 14.10
N VAL A 11 14.96 -11.18 14.87
CA VAL A 11 13.59 -11.66 14.66
C VAL A 11 13.10 -11.24 13.28
N ALA A 12 13.25 -9.98 12.90
CA ALA A 12 12.79 -9.45 11.62
C ALA A 12 13.42 -10.18 10.42
N VAL A 13 14.74 -10.35 10.42
CA VAL A 13 15.46 -11.05 9.34
C VAL A 13 15.05 -12.53 9.26
N THR A 14 14.90 -13.19 10.42
CA THR A 14 14.46 -14.59 10.44
C THR A 14 13.02 -14.72 9.92
N GLU A 15 12.10 -13.86 10.37
CA GLU A 15 10.72 -13.86 9.91
C GLU A 15 10.63 -13.56 8.40
N TRP A 16 11.39 -12.59 7.91
CA TRP A 16 11.48 -12.30 6.48
C TRP A 16 11.98 -13.52 5.68
N ALA A 17 13.08 -14.15 6.12
CA ALA A 17 13.64 -15.31 5.44
C ALA A 17 12.67 -16.51 5.41
N VAL A 18 11.92 -16.72 6.50
CA VAL A 18 10.86 -17.75 6.57
C VAL A 18 9.67 -17.35 5.71
N ALA A 19 9.26 -16.09 5.75
CA ALA A 19 8.14 -15.59 4.96
C ALA A 19 8.39 -15.75 3.46
N VAL A 20 9.54 -15.29 2.95
CA VAL A 20 9.90 -15.39 1.51
C VAL A 20 9.90 -16.83 1.01
N ARG A 21 10.31 -17.79 1.85
CA ARG A 21 10.31 -19.23 1.50
C ARG A 21 8.94 -19.90 1.65
N SER A 22 7.96 -19.21 2.20
CA SER A 22 6.63 -19.76 2.43
C SER A 22 5.81 -19.82 1.14
N ARG A 23 4.97 -20.85 0.98
CA ARG A 23 4.02 -20.94 -0.14
C ARG A 23 3.09 -19.72 -0.20
N ARG A 24 2.75 -19.15 0.95
CA ARG A 24 1.88 -17.95 1.05
C ARG A 24 2.55 -16.74 0.41
N ALA A 25 3.82 -16.48 0.72
CA ALA A 25 4.56 -15.38 0.11
C ALA A 25 4.69 -15.54 -1.41
N LEU A 26 4.98 -16.76 -1.86
CA LEU A 26 5.04 -17.06 -3.29
C LEU A 26 3.70 -16.75 -3.97
N VAL A 27 2.58 -17.21 -3.41
CA VAL A 27 1.24 -16.94 -3.96
C VAL A 27 0.95 -15.44 -3.99
N VAL A 28 1.23 -14.71 -2.90
CA VAL A 28 0.99 -13.26 -2.83
C VAL A 28 1.86 -12.52 -3.84
N THR A 29 3.15 -12.88 -3.95
CA THR A 29 4.07 -12.25 -4.90
C THR A 29 3.66 -12.54 -6.34
N LEU A 30 3.30 -13.79 -6.68
CA LEU A 30 2.83 -14.15 -8.03
C LEU A 30 1.51 -13.48 -8.37
N LEU A 31 0.58 -13.41 -7.42
CA LEU A 31 -0.70 -12.71 -7.61
C LEU A 31 -0.45 -11.22 -7.88
N PHE A 32 0.39 -10.58 -7.09
CA PHE A 32 0.67 -9.15 -7.27
C PHE A 32 1.45 -8.89 -8.58
N LEU A 33 2.40 -9.76 -8.93
CA LEU A 33 3.11 -9.71 -10.21
C LEU A 33 2.13 -9.83 -11.39
N ALA A 34 1.21 -10.79 -11.34
CA ALA A 34 0.21 -10.98 -12.38
C ALA A 34 -0.76 -9.80 -12.49
N VAL A 35 -1.20 -9.25 -11.34
CA VAL A 35 -2.10 -8.09 -11.32
C VAL A 35 -1.38 -6.82 -11.80
N SER A 36 -0.16 -6.55 -11.31
CA SER A 36 0.61 -5.36 -11.72
C SER A 36 1.04 -5.44 -13.18
N GLY A 37 1.61 -6.57 -13.62
CA GLY A 37 2.01 -6.77 -15.01
C GLY A 37 0.80 -6.80 -15.96
N GLY A 38 -0.27 -7.49 -15.60
CA GLY A 38 -1.50 -7.57 -16.39
C GLY A 38 -2.20 -6.21 -16.57
N LEU A 39 -2.34 -5.44 -15.49
CA LEU A 39 -2.92 -4.10 -15.58
C LEU A 39 -2.02 -3.17 -16.41
N MET A 40 -0.70 -3.21 -16.22
CA MET A 40 0.21 -2.40 -17.01
C MET A 40 0.14 -2.77 -18.49
N TYR A 41 0.05 -4.06 -18.82
CA TYR A 41 -0.17 -4.51 -20.18
C TYR A 41 -1.45 -3.92 -20.78
N MET A 42 -2.57 -3.96 -20.05
CA MET A 42 -3.82 -3.35 -20.49
C MET A 42 -3.68 -1.83 -20.69
N MET A 43 -3.10 -1.13 -19.71
CA MET A 43 -2.92 0.31 -19.79
C MET A 43 -2.06 0.71 -20.99
N VAL A 44 -0.91 0.07 -21.16
CA VAL A 44 -0.03 0.34 -22.31
C VAL A 44 -0.76 0.07 -23.64
N SER A 45 -1.55 -1.01 -23.73
CA SER A 45 -2.32 -1.32 -24.94
C SER A 45 -3.37 -0.24 -25.24
N VAL A 46 -4.08 0.24 -24.21
CA VAL A 46 -5.04 1.35 -24.37
C VAL A 46 -4.33 2.64 -24.82
N PHE A 47 -3.15 2.93 -24.24
CA PHE A 47 -2.36 4.10 -24.64
C PHE A 47 -1.87 4.00 -26.08
N ALA A 48 -1.36 2.86 -26.51
CA ALA A 48 -0.92 2.65 -27.88
C ALA A 48 -2.07 2.83 -28.87
N SER A 49 -3.26 2.28 -28.58
CA SER A 49 -4.45 2.46 -29.41
C SER A 49 -4.92 3.93 -29.48
N LEU A 50 -4.81 4.66 -28.37
CA LEU A 50 -5.13 6.09 -28.35
C LEU A 50 -4.10 6.90 -29.16
N GLU A 51 -2.84 6.51 -29.11
CA GLU A 51 -1.78 7.15 -29.88
C GLU A 51 -2.01 6.97 -31.39
N GLU A 52 -2.28 5.75 -31.84
CA GLU A 52 -2.63 5.45 -33.23
C GLU A 52 -3.83 6.25 -33.71
N ALA A 53 -4.91 6.30 -32.92
CA ALA A 53 -6.12 7.06 -33.26
C ALA A 53 -5.86 8.58 -33.33
N LEU A 54 -4.99 9.12 -32.48
CA LEU A 54 -4.63 10.55 -32.50
C LEU A 54 -3.73 10.90 -33.70
N VAL A 55 -2.76 10.03 -34.04
CA VAL A 55 -1.90 10.18 -35.21
C VAL A 55 -2.75 10.17 -36.49
N GLU A 56 -3.69 9.24 -36.62
CA GLU A 56 -4.58 9.14 -37.77
C GLU A 56 -5.52 10.35 -37.88
N THR A 57 -6.11 10.81 -36.75
CA THR A 57 -7.08 11.91 -36.75
C THR A 57 -6.43 13.28 -36.98
N LEU A 58 -5.20 13.47 -36.52
CA LEU A 58 -4.51 14.78 -36.55
C LEU A 58 -3.49 14.87 -37.70
N ASN A 59 -3.33 13.83 -38.53
CA ASN A 59 -2.30 13.76 -39.58
C ASN A 59 -0.89 14.19 -39.10
N LEU A 60 -0.58 13.92 -37.84
CA LEU A 60 0.71 14.26 -37.25
C LEU A 60 1.76 13.24 -37.74
N PRO A 61 2.96 13.69 -38.13
CA PRO A 61 4.03 12.73 -38.37
C PRO A 61 4.20 11.93 -37.07
N ALA A 62 4.35 10.61 -37.21
CA ALA A 62 4.65 9.71 -36.11
C ALA A 62 5.94 10.24 -35.42
N SER A 63 5.77 11.14 -34.49
CA SER A 63 6.88 11.74 -33.75
C SER A 63 7.13 10.86 -32.53
N ASP A 64 8.37 10.53 -32.33
CA ASP A 64 8.95 9.69 -31.24
C ASP A 64 8.59 10.11 -29.81
N SER A 65 7.52 10.84 -29.57
CA SER A 65 7.24 11.39 -28.26
C SER A 65 5.93 10.88 -27.65
N THR A 66 6.04 9.81 -26.85
CA THR A 66 5.08 9.44 -25.80
C THR A 66 4.62 10.65 -24.94
N GLY A 67 5.35 11.77 -24.99
CA GLY A 67 5.03 13.03 -24.33
C GLY A 67 3.87 13.81 -24.95
N SER A 68 3.62 13.69 -26.25
CA SER A 68 2.56 14.44 -26.95
C SER A 68 1.17 13.92 -26.56
N VAL A 69 1.01 12.59 -26.46
CA VAL A 69 -0.25 11.94 -26.05
C VAL A 69 -0.57 12.27 -24.60
N THR A 70 0.43 12.22 -23.72
CA THR A 70 0.27 12.60 -22.31
C THR A 70 -0.25 14.02 -22.17
N MET A 71 0.34 14.99 -22.88
CA MET A 71 -0.11 16.38 -22.86
C MET A 71 -1.54 16.54 -23.40
N THR A 72 -1.86 15.82 -24.45
CA THR A 72 -3.20 15.86 -25.07
C THR A 72 -4.26 15.27 -24.15
N LEU A 73 -3.95 14.16 -23.46
CA LEU A 73 -4.83 13.57 -22.46
C LEU A 73 -5.10 14.53 -21.29
N TRP A 74 -4.07 15.20 -20.77
CA TRP A 74 -4.25 16.19 -19.70
C TRP A 74 -5.07 17.43 -20.13
N LYS A 75 -5.13 17.75 -21.42
CA LYS A 75 -6.02 18.78 -21.97
C LYS A 75 -7.47 18.28 -22.15
N SER A 76 -7.68 16.98 -22.17
CA SER A 76 -8.99 16.37 -22.35
C SER A 76 -9.85 16.52 -21.08
N LYS A 77 -11.01 17.18 -21.21
CA LYS A 77 -11.97 17.36 -20.10
C LYS A 77 -12.49 16.04 -19.50
N PRO A 78 -12.81 14.98 -20.29
CA PRO A 78 -13.22 13.69 -19.73
C PRO A 78 -12.14 13.05 -18.86
N PHE A 79 -10.89 13.04 -19.33
CA PHE A 79 -9.76 12.46 -18.59
C PHE A 79 -9.49 13.21 -17.28
N THR A 80 -9.41 14.54 -17.33
CA THR A 80 -9.19 15.36 -16.13
C THR A 80 -10.30 15.20 -15.10
N ARG A 81 -11.59 15.12 -15.52
CA ARG A 81 -12.70 14.85 -14.62
C ARG A 81 -12.62 13.45 -13.98
N MET A 82 -12.28 12.44 -14.76
CA MET A 82 -12.10 11.08 -14.27
C MET A 82 -11.01 11.01 -13.18
N VAL A 83 -9.85 11.58 -13.46
CA VAL A 83 -8.74 11.63 -12.49
C VAL A 83 -9.12 12.44 -11.25
N GLN A 84 -9.77 13.58 -11.43
CA GLN A 84 -10.21 14.46 -10.34
C GLN A 84 -11.24 13.78 -9.43
N HIS A 85 -12.20 13.06 -10.04
CA HIS A 85 -13.19 12.28 -9.30
C HIS A 85 -12.51 11.16 -8.48
N PHE A 86 -11.53 10.49 -9.08
CA PHE A 86 -10.82 9.38 -8.46
C PHE A 86 -9.96 9.82 -7.28
N VAL A 87 -9.29 10.96 -7.42
CA VAL A 87 -8.39 11.51 -6.39
C VAL A 87 -9.17 12.20 -5.27
N GLY A 88 -10.36 12.70 -5.55
CA GLY A 88 -11.26 13.33 -4.57
C GLY A 88 -10.76 14.65 -3.96
N SER A 89 -9.53 15.09 -4.30
CA SER A 89 -8.89 16.28 -3.74
C SER A 89 -8.33 17.18 -4.85
N SER A 90 -8.76 18.44 -4.89
CA SER A 90 -8.25 19.43 -5.86
C SER A 90 -6.76 19.72 -5.67
N LEU A 91 -6.28 19.67 -4.43
CA LEU A 91 -4.87 19.89 -4.11
C LEU A 91 -3.97 18.75 -4.61
N VAL A 92 -4.42 17.49 -4.43
CA VAL A 92 -3.69 16.33 -4.95
C VAL A 92 -3.74 16.33 -6.48
N PHE A 93 -4.89 16.65 -7.06
CA PHE A 93 -5.04 16.76 -8.52
C PHE A 93 -4.03 17.75 -9.13
N ALA A 94 -3.83 18.93 -8.53
CA ALA A 94 -2.85 19.91 -8.99
C ALA A 94 -1.40 19.36 -8.92
N ASP A 95 -1.08 18.56 -7.91
CA ASP A 95 0.26 17.99 -7.72
C ASP A 95 0.56 16.81 -8.68
N ILE A 96 -0.45 16.07 -9.14
CA ILE A 96 -0.27 14.94 -10.08
C ILE A 96 -0.44 15.35 -11.54
N GLN A 97 -1.00 16.54 -11.80
CA GLN A 97 -1.19 17.05 -13.15
C GLN A 97 0.13 17.09 -13.92
N GLY A 98 0.14 16.55 -15.14
CA GLY A 98 1.33 16.46 -15.98
C GLY A 98 2.20 15.22 -15.75
N ARG A 99 1.88 14.37 -14.76
CA ARG A 99 2.52 13.06 -14.61
C ARG A 99 2.12 12.13 -15.74
N HIS A 100 2.98 11.17 -16.05
CA HIS A 100 2.67 10.19 -17.08
C HIS A 100 1.46 9.33 -16.68
N PRO A 101 0.40 9.22 -17.50
CA PRO A 101 -0.83 8.53 -17.12
C PRO A 101 -0.63 7.06 -16.76
N ILE A 102 0.32 6.37 -17.41
CA ILE A 102 0.69 4.98 -17.08
C ILE A 102 1.20 4.88 -15.64
N VAL A 103 2.04 5.82 -15.21
CA VAL A 103 2.56 5.87 -13.84
C VAL A 103 1.43 6.13 -12.83
N LEU A 104 0.48 6.99 -13.18
CA LEU A 104 -0.70 7.25 -12.32
C LEU A 104 -1.60 6.01 -12.20
N ALA A 105 -1.83 5.30 -13.31
CA ALA A 105 -2.60 4.06 -13.29
C ALA A 105 -1.91 3.00 -12.40
N TYR A 106 -0.58 2.89 -12.50
CA TYR A 106 0.20 2.03 -11.61
C TYR A 106 0.09 2.47 -10.14
N ALA A 107 0.26 3.76 -9.86
CA ALA A 107 0.14 4.29 -8.51
C ALA A 107 -1.24 3.96 -7.90
N MET A 108 -2.31 4.19 -8.64
CA MET A 108 -3.67 3.83 -8.21
C MET A 108 -3.76 2.34 -7.88
N LEU A 109 -3.30 1.47 -8.78
CA LEU A 109 -3.32 0.03 -8.54
C LEU A 109 -2.60 -0.36 -7.25
N VAL A 110 -1.36 0.10 -7.08
CA VAL A 110 -0.54 -0.33 -5.95
C VAL A 110 -1.09 0.15 -4.62
N PHE A 111 -1.69 1.35 -4.57
CA PHE A 111 -2.38 1.84 -3.38
C PHE A 111 -3.66 1.06 -3.06
N TRP A 112 -4.44 0.68 -4.07
CA TRP A 112 -5.64 -0.16 -3.90
C TRP A 112 -5.29 -1.57 -3.45
N CYS A 113 -4.23 -2.15 -4.01
CA CYS A 113 -3.79 -3.49 -3.64
C CYS A 113 -3.09 -3.55 -2.28
N ALA A 114 -2.49 -2.45 -1.81
CA ALA A 114 -1.69 -2.42 -0.60
C ALA A 114 -2.43 -2.97 0.64
N PRO A 115 -3.66 -2.55 0.99
CA PRO A 115 -4.39 -3.11 2.12
C PRO A 115 -4.71 -4.59 1.96
N LEU A 116 -5.08 -5.02 0.75
CA LEU A 116 -5.41 -6.42 0.45
C LEU A 116 -4.19 -7.33 0.57
N LEU A 117 -3.06 -6.91 0.00
CA LEU A 117 -1.80 -7.63 0.12
C LEU A 117 -1.38 -7.77 1.58
N THR A 118 -1.50 -6.68 2.34
CA THR A 118 -1.17 -6.66 3.77
C THR A 118 -2.09 -7.59 4.55
N LEU A 119 -3.39 -7.59 4.27
CA LEU A 119 -4.35 -8.52 4.87
C LEU A 119 -3.95 -9.98 4.63
N MET A 120 -3.65 -10.34 3.38
CA MET A 120 -3.26 -11.70 3.00
C MET A 120 -1.98 -12.16 3.67
N VAL A 121 -1.02 -11.25 3.85
CA VAL A 121 0.30 -11.57 4.41
C VAL A 121 0.24 -11.66 5.94
N SER A 122 -0.39 -10.70 6.62
CA SER A 122 -0.16 -10.45 8.05
C SER A 122 -1.30 -10.83 8.98
N ALA A 123 -2.56 -10.85 8.50
CA ALA A 123 -3.73 -10.90 9.37
C ALA A 123 -3.78 -12.14 10.30
N SER A 124 -3.30 -13.30 9.86
CA SER A 124 -3.34 -14.52 10.67
C SER A 124 -2.01 -14.87 11.39
N ARG A 125 -0.92 -14.18 11.04
CA ARG A 125 0.45 -14.61 11.42
C ARG A 125 0.67 -14.78 12.91
N VAL A 126 0.31 -13.79 13.71
CA VAL A 126 0.51 -13.84 15.17
C VAL A 126 -0.41 -14.88 15.80
N ALA A 127 -1.68 -14.92 15.39
CA ALA A 127 -2.65 -15.89 15.90
C ALA A 127 -2.24 -17.35 15.57
N ASP A 128 -1.69 -17.59 14.37
CA ASP A 128 -1.20 -18.91 13.97
C ASP A 128 0.03 -19.34 14.78
N ASP A 129 0.97 -18.42 15.08
CA ASP A 129 2.13 -18.71 15.91
C ASP A 129 1.77 -18.98 17.37
N ILE A 130 0.78 -18.25 17.89
CA ILE A 130 0.25 -18.53 19.24
C ILE A 130 -0.41 -19.90 19.28
N ARG A 131 -1.22 -20.22 18.28
CA ARG A 131 -1.93 -21.51 18.19
C ARG A 131 -0.98 -22.70 18.03
N SER A 132 0.06 -22.56 17.22
CA SER A 132 1.05 -23.64 16.98
C SER A 132 2.07 -23.77 18.10
N GLY A 133 2.13 -22.84 19.06
CA GLY A 133 3.14 -22.79 20.10
C GLY A 133 4.49 -22.21 19.66
N ALA A 134 4.63 -21.80 18.38
CA ALA A 134 5.88 -21.21 17.88
C ALA A 134 6.26 -19.92 18.63
N ALA A 135 5.24 -19.16 19.08
CA ALA A 135 5.46 -17.97 19.89
C ALA A 135 6.25 -18.26 21.19
N ARG A 136 6.00 -19.41 21.87
CA ARG A 136 6.69 -19.80 23.10
C ARG A 136 8.19 -19.93 22.88
N TYR A 137 8.59 -20.52 21.77
CA TYR A 137 10.00 -20.72 21.43
C TYR A 137 10.77 -19.38 21.32
N TRP A 138 10.13 -18.36 20.76
CA TRP A 138 10.70 -17.03 20.67
C TRP A 138 10.70 -16.29 22.01
N LEU A 139 9.61 -16.40 22.78
CA LEU A 139 9.41 -15.66 24.02
C LEU A 139 10.34 -16.09 25.18
N VAL A 140 11.02 -17.22 25.03
CA VAL A 140 12.12 -17.60 25.94
C VAL A 140 13.38 -16.73 25.71
N ARG A 141 13.55 -16.16 24.51
CA ARG A 141 14.78 -15.47 24.09
C ARG A 141 14.63 -13.96 23.94
N VAL A 142 13.41 -13.50 23.67
CA VAL A 142 13.09 -12.09 23.42
C VAL A 142 11.82 -11.69 24.19
N THR A 143 11.69 -10.42 24.49
CA THR A 143 10.46 -9.91 25.11
C THR A 143 9.30 -9.93 24.13
N ARG A 144 8.05 -9.96 24.62
CA ARG A 144 6.83 -9.92 23.77
C ARG A 144 6.81 -8.72 22.84
N THR A 145 7.31 -7.58 23.28
CA THR A 145 7.40 -6.36 22.48
C THR A 145 8.44 -6.49 21.37
N GLU A 146 9.64 -6.99 21.69
CA GLU A 146 10.70 -7.21 20.70
C GLU A 146 10.27 -8.23 19.64
N TRP A 147 9.56 -9.29 20.05
CA TRP A 147 9.01 -10.28 19.14
C TRP A 147 7.96 -9.67 18.21
N SER A 148 6.97 -8.92 18.75
CA SER A 148 5.90 -8.28 17.94
C SER A 148 6.47 -7.27 16.94
N LEU A 149 7.43 -6.43 17.38
CA LEU A 149 8.09 -5.47 16.51
C LEU A 149 8.94 -6.15 15.43
N GLY A 150 9.73 -7.15 15.83
CA GLY A 150 10.55 -7.90 14.87
C GLY A 150 9.70 -8.60 13.83
N LYS A 151 8.57 -9.18 14.24
CA LYS A 151 7.61 -9.81 13.33
C LYS A 151 6.97 -8.81 12.38
N MET A 152 6.54 -7.64 12.87
CA MET A 152 6.00 -6.58 12.02
C MET A 152 7.02 -6.12 10.98
N LEU A 153 8.27 -5.92 11.37
CA LEU A 153 9.33 -5.52 10.44
C LEU A 153 9.65 -6.62 9.41
N GLY A 154 9.63 -7.89 9.81
CA GLY A 154 9.83 -9.01 8.89
C GLY A 154 8.74 -9.09 7.82
N GLU A 155 7.48 -8.93 8.21
CA GLU A 155 6.34 -8.88 7.27
C GLU A 155 6.37 -7.61 6.39
N ALA A 156 6.81 -6.47 6.93
CA ALA A 156 7.01 -5.25 6.16
C ALA A 156 8.08 -5.43 5.06
N LEU A 157 9.19 -6.11 5.38
CA LEU A 157 10.24 -6.45 4.41
C LEU A 157 9.73 -7.43 3.35
N MET A 158 8.90 -8.39 3.73
CA MET A 158 8.26 -9.31 2.78
C MET A 158 7.34 -8.57 1.82
N LEU A 159 6.51 -7.64 2.32
CA LEU A 159 5.68 -6.79 1.48
C LEU A 159 6.51 -5.91 0.54
N ALA A 160 7.60 -5.30 1.03
CA ALA A 160 8.51 -4.53 0.20
C ALA A 160 9.11 -5.38 -0.94
N THR A 161 9.48 -6.63 -0.63
CA THR A 161 9.99 -7.57 -1.63
C THR A 161 8.94 -7.88 -2.69
N ALA A 162 7.71 -8.22 -2.29
CA ALA A 162 6.62 -8.54 -3.21
C ALA A 162 6.23 -7.33 -4.08
N MET A 163 6.10 -6.14 -3.48
CA MET A 163 5.77 -4.90 -4.18
C MET A 163 6.90 -4.46 -5.12
N GLY A 164 8.16 -4.64 -4.72
CA GLY A 164 9.33 -4.37 -5.56
C GLY A 164 9.39 -5.28 -6.81
N ILE A 165 9.12 -6.57 -6.63
CA ILE A 165 9.02 -7.52 -7.75
C ILE A 165 7.87 -7.13 -8.69
N GLY A 166 6.72 -6.74 -8.16
CA GLY A 166 5.59 -6.25 -8.94
C GLY A 166 5.90 -4.96 -9.71
N ALA A 167 6.67 -4.03 -9.11
CA ALA A 167 7.15 -2.82 -9.77
C ALA A 167 8.06 -3.14 -10.96
N LEU A 168 9.00 -4.06 -10.77
CA LEU A 168 9.89 -4.51 -11.85
C LEU A 168 9.12 -5.21 -12.98
N ALA A 169 8.09 -6.00 -12.65
CA ALA A 169 7.24 -6.63 -13.65
C ALA A 169 6.42 -5.59 -14.43
N ALA A 170 5.87 -4.59 -13.76
CA ALA A 170 5.15 -3.49 -14.39
C ALA A 170 6.05 -2.71 -15.36
N ASP A 171 7.27 -2.38 -14.93
CA ASP A 171 8.26 -1.68 -15.73
C ASP A 171 8.75 -2.52 -16.92
N ALA A 172 8.97 -3.82 -16.73
CA ALA A 172 9.32 -4.73 -17.80
C ALA A 172 8.26 -4.76 -18.92
N VAL A 173 6.97 -4.68 -18.56
CA VAL A 173 5.87 -4.56 -19.53
C VAL A 173 5.99 -3.26 -20.33
N VAL A 174 6.29 -2.14 -19.67
CA VAL A 174 6.50 -0.85 -20.34
C VAL A 174 7.69 -0.93 -21.32
N CYS A 175 8.83 -1.48 -20.87
CA CYS A 175 10.02 -1.66 -21.71
C CYS A 175 9.75 -2.49 -22.97
N VAL A 176 8.96 -3.55 -22.86
CA VAL A 176 8.67 -4.46 -23.96
C VAL A 176 7.62 -3.89 -24.93
N ARG A 177 6.63 -3.17 -24.41
CA ARG A 177 5.46 -2.74 -25.19
C ARG A 177 5.56 -1.32 -25.77
N LEU A 178 6.22 -0.40 -25.08
CA LEU A 178 6.48 0.95 -25.60
C LEU A 178 7.91 1.02 -26.17
N SER A 179 8.86 1.22 -25.29
CA SER A 179 10.29 1.16 -25.63
C SER A 179 11.13 0.94 -24.35
N ALA A 180 12.34 0.41 -24.52
CA ALA A 180 13.28 0.28 -23.42
C ALA A 180 13.66 1.67 -22.82
N ALA A 181 13.72 2.70 -23.68
CA ALA A 181 14.01 4.07 -23.23
C ALA A 181 12.90 4.64 -22.35
N ASP A 182 11.64 4.40 -22.70
CA ASP A 182 10.49 4.85 -21.91
C ASP A 182 10.40 4.11 -20.58
N GLY A 183 10.63 2.79 -20.55
CA GLY A 183 10.69 2.03 -19.32
C GLY A 183 11.76 2.59 -18.37
N ILE A 184 12.99 2.75 -18.83
CA ILE A 184 14.08 3.30 -18.03
C ILE A 184 13.74 4.71 -17.51
N ARG A 185 13.04 5.52 -18.30
CA ARG A 185 12.62 6.87 -17.91
C ARG A 185 11.52 6.86 -16.84
N LEU A 186 10.58 5.91 -16.88
CA LEU A 186 9.45 5.82 -15.96
C LEU A 186 9.78 5.04 -14.68
N LEU A 187 10.82 4.23 -14.69
CA LEU A 187 11.23 3.37 -13.57
C LEU A 187 11.37 4.12 -12.23
N PRO A 188 12.02 5.30 -12.15
CA PRO A 188 12.11 6.03 -10.89
C PRO A 188 10.75 6.43 -10.33
N ASP A 189 9.81 6.84 -11.19
CA ASP A 189 8.46 7.22 -10.77
C ASP A 189 7.67 5.98 -10.30
N VAL A 190 7.79 4.83 -10.97
CA VAL A 190 7.17 3.56 -10.56
C VAL A 190 7.68 3.13 -9.18
N PHE A 191 9.00 3.24 -8.94
CA PHE A 191 9.56 2.93 -7.62
C PHE A 191 9.16 3.92 -6.54
N ASP A 192 9.13 5.23 -6.82
CA ASP A 192 8.65 6.25 -5.86
C ASP A 192 7.22 5.92 -5.39
N TRP A 193 6.32 5.63 -6.32
CA TRP A 193 4.94 5.24 -6.00
C TRP A 193 4.87 3.91 -5.25
N THR A 194 5.72 2.96 -5.56
CA THR A 194 5.82 1.69 -4.84
C THR A 194 6.22 1.88 -3.39
N VAL A 195 7.24 2.73 -3.14
CA VAL A 195 7.68 3.06 -1.78
C VAL A 195 6.58 3.77 -0.99
N ARG A 196 5.89 4.73 -1.59
CA ARG A 196 4.77 5.44 -0.95
C ARG A 196 3.62 4.49 -0.62
N ALA A 197 3.27 3.60 -1.53
CA ALA A 197 2.25 2.58 -1.29
C ALA A 197 2.67 1.55 -0.23
N TRP A 198 3.96 1.22 -0.16
CA TRP A 198 4.50 0.39 0.92
C TRP A 198 4.39 1.07 2.30
N VAL A 199 4.64 2.37 2.39
CA VAL A 199 4.40 3.15 3.62
C VAL A 199 2.91 3.11 4.00
N TYR A 200 2.02 3.23 3.02
CA TYR A 200 0.58 3.08 3.26
C TYR A 200 0.22 1.66 3.75
N ALA A 201 0.79 0.64 3.13
CA ALA A 201 0.65 -0.76 3.54
C ALA A 201 1.15 -0.99 4.98
N PHE A 202 2.19 -0.27 5.42
CA PHE A 202 2.75 -0.39 6.76
C PHE A 202 1.75 0.01 7.86
N ALA A 203 0.90 1.00 7.63
CA ALA A 203 -0.18 1.35 8.55
C ALA A 203 -1.20 0.21 8.68
N TRP A 204 -1.61 -0.38 7.57
CA TRP A 204 -2.51 -1.55 7.55
C TRP A 204 -1.88 -2.77 8.23
N LEU A 205 -0.57 -2.93 8.06
CA LEU A 205 0.18 -4.00 8.74
C LEU A 205 0.05 -3.90 10.26
N GLY A 206 0.18 -2.69 10.82
CA GLY A 206 -0.03 -2.45 12.24
C GLY A 206 -1.44 -2.83 12.71
N ILE A 207 -2.46 -2.45 11.95
CA ILE A 207 -3.87 -2.79 12.25
C ILE A 207 -4.08 -4.31 12.24
N PHE A 208 -3.73 -4.98 11.15
CA PHE A 208 -3.99 -6.42 11.01
C PHE A 208 -3.19 -7.26 12.00
N MET A 209 -1.94 -6.91 12.24
CA MET A 209 -1.15 -7.56 13.28
C MET A 209 -1.69 -7.26 14.67
N GLY A 210 -2.10 -6.03 14.96
CA GLY A 210 -2.76 -5.68 16.22
C GLY A 210 -3.99 -6.56 16.47
N LEU A 211 -4.87 -6.70 15.48
CA LEU A 211 -6.03 -7.59 15.54
C LEU A 211 -5.63 -9.07 15.72
N SER A 212 -4.55 -9.50 15.06
CA SER A 212 -4.04 -10.87 15.17
C SER A 212 -3.54 -11.22 16.59
N HIS A 213 -3.10 -10.22 17.37
CA HIS A 213 -2.73 -10.42 18.79
C HIS A 213 -3.95 -10.65 19.69
N ILE A 214 -5.14 -10.15 19.28
CA ILE A 214 -6.36 -10.20 20.10
C ILE A 214 -7.04 -11.57 20.02
N VAL A 215 -6.90 -12.31 18.93
CA VAL A 215 -7.59 -13.58 18.70
C VAL A 215 -6.64 -14.78 18.76
N LYS A 216 -7.20 -15.99 19.00
CA LYS A 216 -6.43 -17.23 19.08
C LYS A 216 -6.44 -18.06 17.79
N SER A 217 -7.17 -17.62 16.78
CA SER A 217 -7.37 -18.36 15.53
C SER A 217 -7.07 -17.49 14.33
N GLY A 218 -6.23 -17.97 13.41
CA GLY A 218 -5.87 -17.25 12.19
C GLY A 218 -7.08 -16.92 11.33
N GLY A 219 -8.06 -17.81 11.21
CA GLY A 219 -9.30 -17.54 10.47
C GLY A 219 -10.10 -16.38 11.07
N LYS A 220 -10.23 -16.33 12.43
CA LYS A 220 -10.89 -15.19 13.11
C LYS A 220 -10.10 -13.90 12.93
N ALA A 221 -8.77 -13.96 12.96
CA ALA A 221 -7.92 -12.79 12.71
C ALA A 221 -8.11 -12.24 11.30
N THR A 222 -8.15 -13.12 10.30
CA THR A 222 -8.43 -12.72 8.91
C THR A 222 -9.82 -12.13 8.75
N ALA A 223 -10.85 -12.74 9.35
CA ALA A 223 -12.22 -12.21 9.31
C ALA A 223 -12.32 -10.82 9.94
N LEU A 224 -11.68 -10.59 11.10
CA LEU A 224 -11.60 -9.27 11.72
C LEU A 224 -10.82 -8.27 10.85
N GLY A 225 -9.76 -8.73 10.19
CA GLY A 225 -9.00 -7.90 9.24
C GLY A 225 -9.85 -7.46 8.05
N VAL A 226 -10.68 -8.36 7.49
CA VAL A 226 -11.65 -8.02 6.43
C VAL A 226 -12.68 -7.02 6.94
N LEU A 227 -13.23 -7.23 8.13
CA LEU A 227 -14.19 -6.29 8.74
C LEU A 227 -13.56 -4.92 9.00
N ALA A 228 -12.28 -4.89 9.45
CA ALA A 228 -11.56 -3.63 9.65
C ALA A 228 -11.32 -2.91 8.32
N LEU A 229 -11.02 -3.63 7.24
CA LEU A 229 -10.86 -3.06 5.91
C LEU A 229 -12.17 -2.48 5.39
N LEU A 230 -13.27 -3.24 5.46
CA LEU A 230 -14.60 -2.78 5.06
C LEU A 230 -15.07 -1.61 5.94
N GLY A 231 -14.82 -1.68 7.26
CA GLY A 231 -15.14 -0.59 8.17
C GLY A 231 -14.39 0.69 7.84
N ALA A 232 -13.10 0.58 7.51
CA ALA A 232 -12.29 1.74 7.13
C ALA A 232 -12.75 2.38 5.81
N THR A 233 -13.21 1.59 4.84
CA THR A 233 -13.75 2.13 3.57
C THR A 233 -15.11 2.81 3.75
N ALA A 234 -15.91 2.36 4.73
CA ALA A 234 -17.19 2.96 5.06
C ALA A 234 -17.07 4.16 6.03
N TRP A 235 -15.91 4.32 6.69
CA TRP A 235 -15.69 5.26 7.79
C TRP A 235 -15.84 6.72 7.35
N GLU A 236 -15.17 7.11 6.28
CA GLU A 236 -15.19 8.48 5.78
C GLU A 236 -16.62 8.94 5.37
N PRO A 237 -17.37 8.19 4.55
CA PRO A 237 -18.75 8.57 4.22
C PRO A 237 -19.67 8.53 5.45
N MET A 238 -19.43 7.64 6.41
CA MET A 238 -20.20 7.59 7.66
C MET A 238 -19.96 8.82 8.52
N LEU A 239 -18.71 9.26 8.69
CA LEU A 239 -18.38 10.46 9.46
C LEU A 239 -18.92 11.73 8.80
N LYS A 240 -18.84 11.85 7.48
CA LYS A 240 -19.45 12.98 6.75
C LYS A 240 -20.94 13.05 6.97
N ASN A 241 -21.62 11.91 6.89
CA ASN A 241 -23.06 11.84 7.13
C ASN A 241 -23.44 12.17 8.58
N LEU A 242 -22.63 11.75 9.56
CA LEU A 242 -22.81 12.12 10.96
C LEU A 242 -22.58 13.62 11.21
N ALA A 243 -21.53 14.20 10.63
CA ALA A 243 -21.22 15.62 10.74
C ALA A 243 -22.33 16.50 10.14
N GLU A 244 -22.94 16.07 9.02
CA GLU A 244 -24.04 16.79 8.37
C GLU A 244 -25.37 16.70 9.15
N ASN A 245 -25.62 15.57 9.83
CA ASN A 245 -26.90 15.30 10.48
C ASN A 245 -26.92 15.58 11.99
N VAL A 246 -25.75 15.67 12.65
CA VAL A 246 -25.63 15.90 14.09
C VAL A 246 -24.95 17.25 14.33
N ALA A 247 -25.75 18.32 14.38
CA ALA A 247 -25.26 19.67 14.65
C ALA A 247 -24.49 19.73 15.99
N GLY A 248 -23.24 20.17 15.93
CA GLY A 248 -22.36 20.33 17.09
C GLY A 248 -21.33 19.22 17.33
N PHE A 249 -21.31 18.16 16.56
CA PHE A 249 -20.27 17.12 16.65
C PHE A 249 -19.03 17.52 15.80
N GLY A 250 -18.19 18.40 16.34
CA GLY A 250 -16.90 18.76 15.73
C GLY A 250 -15.81 17.69 15.92
N TRP A 251 -16.17 16.42 15.86
CA TRP A 251 -15.27 15.27 16.10
C TRP A 251 -14.71 14.63 14.82
N ASP A 252 -15.27 14.98 13.68
CA ASP A 252 -14.98 14.43 12.36
C ASP A 252 -13.49 14.48 11.98
N GLY A 253 -12.84 15.63 12.15
CA GLY A 253 -11.44 15.81 11.79
C GLY A 253 -10.42 15.05 12.65
N HIS A 254 -10.80 14.64 13.87
CA HIS A 254 -9.90 13.88 14.75
C HIS A 254 -10.06 12.37 14.61
N LEU A 255 -11.27 11.89 14.33
CA LEU A 255 -11.53 10.47 14.16
C LEU A 255 -11.00 9.95 12.81
N ASP A 256 -11.02 10.77 11.78
CA ASP A 256 -10.41 10.43 10.49
C ASP A 256 -8.91 10.12 10.63
N ALA A 257 -8.23 10.78 11.56
CA ALA A 257 -6.81 10.52 11.80
C ALA A 257 -6.51 9.10 12.30
N LEU A 258 -7.50 8.35 12.79
CA LEU A 258 -7.34 6.96 13.23
C LEU A 258 -7.38 5.94 12.09
N VAL A 259 -7.73 6.35 10.88
CA VAL A 259 -7.84 5.45 9.72
C VAL A 259 -6.75 5.79 8.70
N PRO A 260 -6.03 4.80 8.16
CA PRO A 260 -4.99 5.07 7.15
C PRO A 260 -5.49 5.83 5.91
N GLY A 261 -6.80 5.71 5.61
CA GLY A 261 -7.46 6.43 4.51
C GLY A 261 -7.36 7.94 4.58
N SER A 262 -7.26 8.54 5.76
CA SER A 262 -7.13 10.00 5.90
C SER A 262 -5.76 10.53 5.46
N ALA A 263 -4.71 9.72 5.61
CA ALA A 263 -3.33 10.14 5.33
C ALA A 263 -2.82 9.73 3.95
N TRP A 264 -3.55 8.89 3.19
CA TRP A 264 -3.08 8.45 1.88
C TRP A 264 -2.91 9.61 0.89
N THR A 265 -3.80 10.62 0.96
CA THR A 265 -3.75 11.83 0.13
C THR A 265 -2.47 12.65 0.35
N LEU A 266 -1.89 12.60 1.56
CA LEU A 266 -0.62 13.25 1.85
C LEU A 266 0.55 12.62 1.10
N LEU A 267 0.50 11.29 0.87
CA LEU A 267 1.50 10.57 0.08
C LEU A 267 1.42 10.89 -1.42
N TRP A 268 0.30 11.42 -1.90
CA TRP A 268 0.11 11.81 -3.30
C TRP A 268 0.59 13.24 -3.60
N ARG A 269 1.00 13.97 -2.57
CA ARG A 269 1.49 15.34 -2.72
C ARG A 269 2.91 15.37 -3.31
N ARG A 270 3.21 16.49 -3.97
CA ARG A 270 4.54 16.74 -4.56
C ARG A 270 5.54 17.25 -3.53
N SER A 271 5.07 17.99 -2.52
CA SER A 271 5.91 18.56 -1.47
C SER A 271 6.50 17.48 -0.57
N PRO A 272 7.85 17.37 -0.47
CA PRO A 272 8.49 16.37 0.40
C PRO A 272 8.09 16.51 1.88
N ALA A 273 7.85 17.73 2.36
CA ALA A 273 7.45 17.99 3.73
C ALA A 273 6.05 17.40 4.03
N VAL A 274 5.11 17.52 3.09
CA VAL A 274 3.76 16.95 3.22
C VAL A 274 3.80 15.43 3.14
N VAL A 275 4.62 14.88 2.23
CA VAL A 275 4.83 13.42 2.14
C VAL A 275 5.43 12.88 3.44
N LEU A 276 6.44 13.58 4.02
CA LEU A 276 7.03 13.19 5.30
C LEU A 276 5.99 13.21 6.43
N GLN A 277 5.12 14.23 6.47
CA GLN A 277 4.01 14.26 7.42
C GLN A 277 3.10 13.03 7.27
N GLY A 278 2.75 12.63 6.05
CA GLY A 278 1.99 11.41 5.76
C GLY A 278 2.72 10.15 6.26
N ILE A 279 4.02 10.05 5.99
CA ILE A 279 4.86 8.92 6.45
C ILE A 279 4.84 8.82 7.98
N VAL A 280 5.09 9.92 8.68
CA VAL A 280 5.12 9.96 10.15
C VAL A 280 3.75 9.58 10.72
N HIS A 281 2.67 10.11 10.15
CA HIS A 281 1.31 9.79 10.59
C HIS A 281 1.00 8.29 10.42
N LEU A 282 1.26 7.72 9.25
CA LEU A 282 1.00 6.31 8.96
C LEU A 282 1.87 5.37 9.81
N ALA A 283 3.13 5.74 10.04
CA ALA A 283 4.00 4.99 10.94
C ALA A 283 3.50 5.04 12.39
N ALA A 284 3.06 6.22 12.86
CA ALA A 284 2.48 6.37 14.19
C ALA A 284 1.23 5.49 14.37
N LEU A 285 0.34 5.46 13.35
CA LEU A 285 -0.82 4.57 13.35
C LEU A 285 -0.42 3.09 13.44
N ALA A 286 0.55 2.67 12.62
CA ALA A 286 1.04 1.28 12.64
C ALA A 286 1.50 0.86 14.04
N PHE A 287 2.34 1.69 14.67
CA PHE A 287 2.85 1.39 16.00
C PHE A 287 1.78 1.49 17.08
N PHE A 288 0.82 2.42 16.96
CA PHE A 288 -0.31 2.53 17.87
C PHE A 288 -1.16 1.26 17.89
N TYR A 289 -1.60 0.77 16.74
CA TYR A 289 -2.41 -0.45 16.66
C TYR A 289 -1.64 -1.70 17.07
N LEU A 290 -0.36 -1.79 16.70
CA LEU A 290 0.49 -2.89 17.16
C LEU A 290 0.64 -2.87 18.69
N ALA A 291 0.84 -1.69 19.30
CA ALA A 291 0.96 -1.53 20.75
C ALA A 291 -0.32 -1.94 21.48
N LEU A 292 -1.50 -1.56 20.95
CA LEU A 292 -2.79 -2.01 21.49
C LEU A 292 -2.91 -3.54 21.49
N GLY A 293 -2.60 -4.18 20.36
CA GLY A 293 -2.59 -5.64 20.25
C GLY A 293 -1.60 -6.30 21.21
N ALA A 294 -0.38 -5.77 21.29
CA ALA A 294 0.66 -6.27 22.18
C ALA A 294 0.30 -6.10 23.68
N ALA A 295 -0.41 -5.04 24.03
CA ALA A 295 -0.92 -4.84 25.40
C ALA A 295 -1.93 -5.92 25.81
N VAL A 296 -2.83 -6.32 24.88
CA VAL A 296 -3.73 -7.45 25.10
C VAL A 296 -2.94 -8.76 25.24
N LEU A 297 -1.92 -8.97 24.42
CA LEU A 297 -1.08 -10.16 24.48
C LEU A 297 -0.34 -10.29 25.81
N ARG A 298 0.07 -9.16 26.43
CA ARG A 298 0.75 -9.18 27.76
C ARG A 298 -0.11 -9.76 28.87
N ARG A 299 -1.44 -9.61 28.77
CA ARG A 299 -2.40 -10.10 29.78
C ARG A 299 -2.80 -11.56 29.56
N ARG A 300 -2.26 -12.21 28.53
CA ARG A 300 -2.57 -13.61 28.21
C ARG A 300 -1.45 -14.53 28.69
N ASP A 301 -1.85 -15.64 29.27
CA ASP A 301 -0.96 -16.79 29.48
C ASP A 301 -0.79 -17.52 28.14
N ILE A 302 0.45 -17.59 27.65
CA ILE A 302 0.83 -18.24 26.39
C ILE A 302 1.71 -19.44 26.69
#